data_c9f9f16e22bb5ab345722878dd2fa0e2
#
_entry.id   c9f9f16e22bb5ab345722878dd2fa0e2
#
_cell.length_a   1.000
_cell.length_b   1.000
_cell.length_c   1.000
_cell.angle_alpha   90.00
_cell.angle_beta   90.00
_cell.angle_gamma   90.00
#
_symmetry.space_group_name_H-M   'P 1'
#
loop_
_entity.id
_entity.type
_entity.pdbx_description
1 polymer ?
#
loop_
_entity_poly.entity_id
_entity_poly.type
_entity_poly.pdbx_seq_one_letter_code
_entity_poly.pdbx_strand_id
1 'polypeptide(L)'
;RAERQKDGNYKYAKSFLALALPAAYCLLDAAGTFADNRVLEILTDRYMNAGMFATLRECADQAAASANCAYELTFLAAAAFCFIYVVVIKKDRLVPKMEAPKYFGAICETAGQFAYIYAISDTAHLAMSAPIISSYCAASVLWSRIFLKEKLSWKHYAMICLVVIGIAIMGFFDL
;
A
#
# COMPACT_ATOMS: atom_id res chain seq x y z
N ARG A 1 -10.26 -10.04 23.59
CA ARG A 1 -10.40 -9.57 25.02
C ARG A 1 -9.36 -10.19 25.95
N ALA A 2 -9.00 -11.46 25.75
CA ALA A 2 -8.01 -12.15 26.62
C ALA A 2 -6.57 -11.67 26.41
N GLU A 3 -6.17 -11.34 25.16
CA GLU A 3 -4.86 -10.75 24.87
C GLU A 3 -4.76 -9.28 25.29
N ARG A 4 -5.85 -8.53 25.16
CA ARG A 4 -5.93 -7.15 25.66
C ARG A 4 -5.67 -7.01 27.17
N GLN A 5 -5.86 -8.07 27.92
CA GLN A 5 -5.71 -8.07 29.39
C GLN A 5 -4.30 -8.45 29.83
N LYS A 6 -3.49 -9.10 28.94
CA LYS A 6 -2.14 -9.54 29.26
C LYS A 6 -1.04 -8.51 29.00
N ASP A 7 -1.25 -7.59 28.04
CA ASP A 7 -0.30 -6.53 27.76
C ASP A 7 -0.68 -5.25 28.50
N GLY A 8 -0.05 -5.04 29.67
CA GLY A 8 -0.13 -3.77 30.41
C GLY A 8 0.36 -2.54 29.63
N ASN A 9 0.81 -2.73 28.38
CA ASN A 9 1.28 -1.71 27.46
C ASN A 9 0.20 -1.13 26.52
N TYR A 10 -1.06 -1.51 26.67
CA TYR A 10 -2.16 -0.95 25.88
C TYR A 10 -2.58 0.47 26.34
N LYS A 11 -1.60 1.26 26.81
CA LYS A 11 -1.80 2.69 27.12
C LYS A 11 -2.32 3.49 25.92
N TYR A 12 -2.01 3.05 24.71
CA TYR A 12 -2.37 3.77 23.48
C TYR A 12 -3.78 3.49 22.96
N ALA A 13 -4.44 2.40 23.36
CA ALA A 13 -5.78 2.05 22.85
C ALA A 13 -6.90 3.04 23.24
N LYS A 14 -6.68 3.88 24.24
CA LYS A 14 -7.56 4.97 24.66
C LYS A 14 -6.98 6.36 24.36
N SER A 15 -5.84 6.42 23.71
CA SER A 15 -5.18 7.67 23.37
C SER A 15 -5.74 8.24 22.07
N PHE A 16 -5.87 9.55 21.98
CA PHE A 16 -6.16 10.27 20.73
C PHE A 16 -5.20 9.86 19.59
N LEU A 17 -3.95 9.53 19.91
CA LEU A 17 -2.95 9.04 18.96
C LEU A 17 -3.37 7.74 18.25
N ALA A 18 -4.15 6.87 18.90
CA ALA A 18 -4.64 5.64 18.27
C ALA A 18 -5.60 5.89 17.11
N LEU A 19 -6.24 7.05 17.08
CA LEU A 19 -7.10 7.50 15.97
C LEU A 19 -6.38 8.46 15.03
N ALA A 20 -5.58 9.35 15.58
CA ALA A 20 -4.88 10.39 14.81
C ALA A 20 -3.82 9.81 13.85
N LEU A 21 -3.07 8.79 14.29
CA LEU A 21 -2.05 8.16 13.44
C LEU A 21 -2.64 7.46 12.20
N PRO A 22 -3.69 6.60 12.32
CA PRO A 22 -4.35 6.04 11.14
C PRO A 22 -4.97 7.11 10.23
N ALA A 23 -5.57 8.15 10.80
CA ALA A 23 -6.13 9.24 10.01
C ALA A 23 -5.04 10.01 9.23
N ALA A 24 -3.92 10.31 9.88
CA ALA A 24 -2.77 10.92 9.23
C ALA A 24 -2.19 10.01 8.13
N TYR A 25 -2.12 8.70 8.38
CA TYR A 25 -1.69 7.74 7.38
C TYR A 25 -2.61 7.76 6.16
N CYS A 26 -3.94 7.72 6.35
CA CYS A 26 -4.89 7.79 5.24
C CYS A 26 -4.74 9.07 4.40
N LEU A 27 -4.48 10.22 5.04
CA LEU A 27 -4.24 11.48 4.32
C LEU A 27 -2.94 11.44 3.51
N LEU A 28 -1.87 10.89 4.08
CA LEU A 28 -0.60 10.73 3.39
C LEU A 28 -0.71 9.74 2.23
N ASP A 29 -1.44 8.64 2.42
CA ASP A 29 -1.69 7.63 1.39
C ASP A 29 -2.49 8.20 0.22
N ALA A 30 -3.55 8.95 0.52
CA ALA A 30 -4.33 9.66 -0.51
C ALA A 30 -3.49 10.70 -1.27
N ALA A 31 -2.64 11.46 -0.57
CA ALA A 31 -1.73 12.41 -1.21
C ALA A 31 -0.68 11.70 -2.07
N GLY A 32 -0.17 10.55 -1.62
CA GLY A 32 0.73 9.68 -2.37
C GLY A 32 0.09 9.19 -3.67
N THR A 33 -1.09 8.60 -3.59
CA THR A 33 -1.84 8.12 -4.76
C THR A 33 -2.11 9.24 -5.78
N PHE A 34 -2.46 10.44 -5.28
CA PHE A 34 -2.64 11.61 -6.16
C PHE A 34 -1.32 11.99 -6.86
N ALA A 35 -0.21 11.99 -6.13
CA ALA A 35 1.11 12.30 -6.68
C ALA A 35 1.53 11.24 -7.72
N ASP A 36 1.28 9.95 -7.47
CA ASP A 36 1.56 8.86 -8.39
C ASP A 36 0.81 9.04 -9.72
N ASN A 37 -0.48 9.31 -9.66
CA ASN A 37 -1.29 9.59 -10.86
C ASN A 37 -0.73 10.78 -11.65
N ARG A 38 -0.33 11.87 -10.98
CA ARG A 38 0.26 13.03 -11.63
C ARG A 38 1.61 12.73 -12.29
N VAL A 39 2.44 11.93 -11.63
CA VAL A 39 3.73 11.50 -12.21
C VAL A 39 3.52 10.65 -13.47
N LEU A 40 2.59 9.68 -13.41
CA LEU A 40 2.26 8.83 -14.55
C LEU A 40 1.71 9.64 -15.73
N GLU A 41 0.80 10.57 -15.48
CA GLU A 41 0.23 11.47 -16.49
C GLU A 41 1.35 12.30 -17.16
N ILE A 42 2.17 12.98 -16.37
CA ILE A 42 3.27 13.83 -16.88
C ILE A 42 4.28 13.00 -17.68
N LEU A 43 4.63 11.79 -17.23
CA LEU A 43 5.57 10.94 -17.96
C LEU A 43 4.96 10.42 -19.25
N THR A 44 3.70 10.00 -19.24
CA THR A 44 2.98 9.55 -20.42
C THR A 44 2.91 10.65 -21.49
N ASP A 45 2.53 11.86 -21.09
CA ASP A 45 2.47 13.02 -21.99
C ASP A 45 3.85 13.36 -22.54
N ARG A 46 4.89 13.27 -21.72
CA ARG A 46 6.27 13.52 -22.16
C ARG A 46 6.70 12.51 -23.22
N TYR A 47 6.40 11.22 -23.03
CA TYR A 47 6.75 10.18 -24.01
C TYR A 47 5.95 10.32 -25.29
N MET A 48 4.67 10.68 -25.21
CA MET A 48 3.84 10.98 -26.37
C MET A 48 4.37 12.17 -27.19
N ASN A 49 4.67 13.28 -26.51
CA ASN A 49 5.19 14.49 -27.16
C ASN A 49 6.58 14.31 -27.76
N ALA A 50 7.37 13.41 -27.18
CA ALA A 50 8.69 13.07 -27.71
C ALA A 50 8.64 12.11 -28.91
N GLY A 51 7.47 11.56 -29.22
CA GLY A 51 7.30 10.57 -30.30
C GLY A 51 8.09 9.28 -30.10
N MET A 52 8.36 8.92 -28.83
CA MET A 52 9.20 7.76 -28.51
C MET A 52 8.49 6.43 -28.77
N PHE A 53 7.14 6.42 -28.68
CA PHE A 53 6.33 5.22 -28.83
C PHE A 53 5.14 5.52 -29.75
N ALA A 54 4.62 4.49 -30.42
CA ALA A 54 3.57 4.64 -31.44
C ALA A 54 2.16 4.79 -30.84
N THR A 55 1.96 4.26 -29.62
CA THR A 55 0.63 4.23 -29.00
C THR A 55 0.63 4.84 -27.60
N LEU A 56 -0.51 5.40 -27.20
CA LEU A 56 -0.71 5.92 -25.83
C LEU A 56 -0.45 4.83 -24.77
N ARG A 57 -0.87 3.59 -25.06
CA ARG A 57 -0.67 2.46 -24.15
C ARG A 57 0.80 2.15 -23.94
N GLU A 58 1.61 2.14 -25.01
CA GLU A 58 3.07 1.94 -24.87
C GLU A 58 3.72 3.06 -24.05
N CYS A 59 3.27 4.31 -24.22
CA CYS A 59 3.72 5.44 -23.42
C CYS A 59 3.36 5.27 -21.95
N ALA A 60 2.13 4.81 -21.64
CA ALA A 60 1.68 4.57 -20.27
C ALA A 60 2.42 3.41 -19.60
N ASP A 61 2.64 2.31 -20.34
CA ASP A 61 3.43 1.16 -19.84
C ASP A 61 4.88 1.57 -19.52
N GLN A 62 5.49 2.38 -20.38
CA GLN A 62 6.84 2.90 -20.15
C GLN A 62 6.88 3.90 -18.99
N ALA A 63 5.86 4.73 -18.83
CA ALA A 63 5.73 5.63 -17.69
C ALA A 63 5.63 4.82 -16.38
N ALA A 64 4.81 3.76 -16.37
CA ALA A 64 4.71 2.86 -15.23
C ALA A 64 6.04 2.17 -14.90
N ALA A 65 6.76 1.66 -15.91
CA ALA A 65 8.06 1.06 -15.71
C ALA A 65 9.08 2.05 -15.12
N SER A 66 9.07 3.28 -15.62
CA SER A 66 9.96 4.36 -15.12
C SER A 66 9.62 4.78 -13.70
N ALA A 67 8.32 4.88 -13.36
CA ALA A 67 7.86 5.16 -12.00
C ALA A 67 8.27 4.04 -11.04
N ASN A 68 8.04 2.77 -11.39
CA ASN A 68 8.48 1.63 -10.59
C ASN A 68 10.00 1.66 -10.35
N CYS A 69 10.80 1.92 -11.37
CA CYS A 69 12.26 2.04 -11.21
C CYS A 69 12.64 3.16 -10.22
N ALA A 70 11.99 4.32 -10.28
CA ALA A 70 12.24 5.42 -9.36
C ALA A 70 11.84 5.06 -7.91
N TYR A 71 10.73 4.35 -7.72
CA TYR A 71 10.33 3.84 -6.41
C TYR A 71 11.35 2.87 -5.82
N GLU A 72 11.79 1.88 -6.59
CA GLU A 72 12.77 0.90 -6.13
C GLU A 72 14.10 1.55 -5.74
N LEU A 73 14.56 2.54 -6.50
CA LEU A 73 15.76 3.32 -6.15
C LEU A 73 15.56 4.11 -4.84
N THR A 74 14.39 4.68 -4.63
CA THR A 74 14.05 5.40 -3.39
C THR A 74 14.03 4.45 -2.20
N PHE A 75 13.37 3.29 -2.33
CA PHE A 75 13.36 2.27 -1.29
C PHE A 75 14.75 1.71 -1.00
N LEU A 76 15.57 1.49 -2.03
CA LEU A 76 16.97 1.06 -1.85
C LEU A 76 17.77 2.09 -1.04
N ALA A 77 17.63 3.37 -1.36
CA ALA A 77 18.28 4.44 -0.61
C ALA A 77 17.80 4.47 0.85
N ALA A 78 16.48 4.42 1.08
CA ALA A 78 15.90 4.37 2.42
C ALA A 78 16.37 3.13 3.19
N ALA A 79 16.42 1.97 2.56
CA ALA A 79 16.92 0.74 3.16
C ALA A 79 18.39 0.84 3.57
N ALA A 80 19.23 1.47 2.73
CA ALA A 80 20.63 1.71 3.05
C ALA A 80 20.78 2.63 4.28
N PHE A 81 20.01 3.71 4.36
CA PHE A 81 20.00 4.59 5.54
C PHE A 81 19.52 3.86 6.79
N CYS A 82 18.45 3.08 6.70
CA CYS A 82 17.94 2.28 7.82
C CYS A 82 18.96 1.23 8.26
N PHE A 83 19.61 0.57 7.33
CA PHE A 83 20.65 -0.42 7.62
C PHE A 83 21.84 0.22 8.38
N ILE A 84 22.34 1.35 7.89
CA ILE A 84 23.43 2.10 8.55
C ILE A 84 22.97 2.51 9.95
N TYR A 85 21.75 3.03 10.11
CA TYR A 85 21.23 3.43 11.40
C TYR A 85 21.18 2.27 12.41
N VAL A 86 20.63 1.12 11.98
CA VAL A 86 20.47 -0.05 12.87
C VAL A 86 21.82 -0.68 13.22
N VAL A 87 22.68 -0.92 12.22
CA VAL A 87 23.92 -1.68 12.40
C VAL A 87 25.03 -0.80 12.98
N VAL A 88 25.18 0.45 12.47
CA VAL A 88 26.32 1.30 12.85
C VAL A 88 25.98 2.17 14.05
N ILE A 89 24.80 2.80 14.07
CA ILE A 89 24.44 3.75 15.15
C ILE A 89 23.86 3.01 16.36
N LYS A 90 22.84 2.17 16.16
CA LYS A 90 22.25 1.38 17.25
C LYS A 90 23.08 0.18 17.66
N LYS A 91 23.95 -0.32 16.79
CA LYS A 91 24.77 -1.53 17.00
C LYS A 91 23.93 -2.78 17.31
N ASP A 92 22.71 -2.84 16.79
CA ASP A 92 21.84 -3.99 16.93
C ASP A 92 22.33 -5.14 16.03
N ARG A 93 22.26 -6.37 16.56
CA ARG A 93 22.63 -7.56 15.79
C ARG A 93 21.43 -8.05 15.01
N LEU A 94 21.56 -8.11 13.70
CA LEU A 94 20.56 -8.72 12.84
C LEU A 94 20.62 -10.24 12.97
N VAL A 95 19.51 -10.86 13.37
CA VAL A 95 19.38 -12.30 13.49
C VAL A 95 18.61 -12.83 12.27
N PRO A 96 19.27 -13.51 11.31
CA PRO A 96 18.65 -13.87 10.02
C PRO A 96 17.35 -14.64 10.16
N LYS A 97 17.26 -15.55 11.14
CA LYS A 97 16.05 -16.35 11.38
C LYS A 97 14.85 -15.52 11.83
N MET A 98 15.07 -14.43 12.55
CA MET A 98 14.03 -13.53 13.01
C MET A 98 13.66 -12.49 11.92
N GLU A 99 14.60 -12.18 11.05
CA GLU A 99 14.41 -11.22 9.97
C GLU A 99 13.79 -11.84 8.71
N ALA A 100 13.96 -13.15 8.48
CA ALA A 100 13.47 -13.83 7.28
C ALA A 100 11.98 -13.59 6.96
N PRO A 101 11.02 -13.62 7.91
CA PRO A 101 9.62 -13.31 7.62
C PRO A 101 9.41 -11.86 7.16
N LYS A 102 10.23 -10.92 7.67
CA LYS A 102 10.16 -9.51 7.27
C LYS A 102 10.65 -9.32 5.83
N TYR A 103 11.72 -10.01 5.44
CA TYR A 103 12.20 -10.00 4.06
C TYR A 103 11.18 -10.58 3.10
N PHE A 104 10.51 -11.69 3.49
CA PHE A 104 9.42 -12.23 2.67
C PHE A 104 8.27 -11.25 2.52
N GLY A 105 7.87 -10.58 3.61
CA GLY A 105 6.88 -9.50 3.59
C GLY A 105 7.28 -8.37 2.64
N ALA A 106 8.54 -7.92 2.69
CA ALA A 106 9.07 -6.88 1.81
C ALA A 106 9.03 -7.28 0.32
N ILE A 107 9.35 -8.54 -0.01
CA ILE A 107 9.24 -9.06 -1.38
C ILE A 107 7.78 -9.01 -1.86
N CYS A 108 6.83 -9.44 -1.02
CA CYS A 108 5.41 -9.38 -1.35
C CYS A 108 4.92 -7.93 -1.53
N GLU A 109 5.40 -7.00 -0.70
CA GLU A 109 5.09 -5.58 -0.80
C GLU A 109 5.60 -4.99 -2.12
N THR A 110 6.86 -5.22 -2.46
CA THR A 110 7.45 -4.80 -3.73
C THR A 110 6.66 -5.34 -4.94
N ALA A 111 6.33 -6.63 -4.92
CA ALA A 111 5.53 -7.23 -5.99
C ALA A 111 4.13 -6.58 -6.09
N GLY A 112 3.51 -6.28 -4.96
CA GLY A 112 2.24 -5.56 -4.88
C GLY A 112 2.34 -4.15 -5.44
N GLN A 113 3.42 -3.41 -5.12
CA GLN A 113 3.66 -2.07 -5.62
C GLN A 113 3.83 -2.03 -7.15
N PHE A 114 4.57 -2.99 -7.72
CA PHE A 114 4.68 -3.12 -9.17
C PHE A 114 3.31 -3.30 -9.83
N ALA A 115 2.51 -4.22 -9.32
CA ALA A 115 1.16 -4.48 -9.83
C ALA A 115 0.25 -3.25 -9.70
N TYR A 116 0.35 -2.52 -8.58
CA TYR A 116 -0.42 -1.31 -8.31
C TYR A 116 -0.13 -0.21 -9.35
N ILE A 117 1.14 0.10 -9.60
CA ILE A 117 1.52 1.14 -10.56
C ILE A 117 1.02 0.81 -11.98
N TYR A 118 1.13 -0.43 -12.40
CA TYR A 118 0.57 -0.85 -13.70
C TYR A 118 -0.96 -0.77 -13.73
N ALA A 119 -1.63 -1.09 -12.63
CA ALA A 119 -3.09 -1.01 -12.57
C ALA A 119 -3.61 0.44 -12.66
N ILE A 120 -2.90 1.41 -12.06
CA ILE A 120 -3.31 2.82 -12.12
C ILE A 120 -2.80 3.54 -13.38
N SER A 121 -1.83 2.99 -14.11
CA SER A 121 -1.38 3.57 -15.39
C SER A 121 -2.38 3.36 -16.53
N ASP A 122 -3.23 2.36 -16.42
CA ASP A 122 -4.32 2.11 -17.37
C ASP A 122 -5.52 3.01 -17.04
N THR A 123 -5.48 4.23 -17.57
CA THR A 123 -6.53 5.24 -17.33
C THR A 123 -7.90 4.83 -17.87
N ALA A 124 -7.96 3.93 -18.88
CA ALA A 124 -9.22 3.44 -19.44
C ALA A 124 -10.01 2.55 -18.45
N HIS A 125 -9.29 1.88 -17.54
CA HIS A 125 -9.88 0.96 -16.57
C HIS A 125 -9.64 1.41 -15.11
N LEU A 126 -9.25 2.65 -14.91
CA LEU A 126 -8.94 3.19 -13.58
C LEU A 126 -10.14 3.09 -12.62
N ALA A 127 -11.34 3.31 -13.13
CA ALA A 127 -12.57 3.20 -12.37
C ALA A 127 -12.80 1.78 -11.79
N MET A 128 -12.36 0.74 -12.50
CA MET A 128 -12.42 -0.64 -12.00
C MET A 128 -11.21 -1.00 -11.12
N SER A 129 -10.05 -0.46 -11.44
CA SER A 129 -8.80 -0.77 -10.72
C SER A 129 -8.83 -0.26 -9.29
N ALA A 130 -9.30 0.96 -9.04
CA ALA A 130 -9.34 1.56 -7.71
C ALA A 130 -10.20 0.78 -6.70
N PRO A 131 -11.45 0.35 -7.01
CA PRO A 131 -12.23 -0.52 -6.15
C PRO A 131 -11.58 -1.88 -5.87
N ILE A 132 -11.00 -2.51 -6.89
CA ILE A 132 -10.31 -3.80 -6.75
C ILE A 132 -9.11 -3.67 -5.80
N ILE A 133 -8.28 -2.65 -6.00
CA ILE A 133 -7.14 -2.36 -5.11
C ILE A 133 -7.64 -2.14 -3.69
N SER A 134 -8.64 -1.30 -3.48
CA SER A 134 -9.19 -1.00 -2.15
C SER A 134 -9.78 -2.23 -1.44
N SER A 135 -10.14 -3.29 -2.17
CA SER A 135 -10.66 -4.54 -1.60
C SER A 135 -9.64 -5.30 -0.76
N TYR A 136 -8.34 -4.96 -0.85
CA TYR A 136 -7.29 -5.57 -0.01
C TYR A 136 -7.56 -5.41 1.49
N CYS A 137 -8.26 -4.34 1.89
CA CYS A 137 -8.66 -4.14 3.29
C CYS A 137 -9.55 -5.28 3.80
N ALA A 138 -10.53 -5.73 2.99
CA ALA A 138 -11.38 -6.86 3.34
C ALA A 138 -10.59 -8.17 3.36
N ALA A 139 -9.72 -8.37 2.38
CA ALA A 139 -8.84 -9.53 2.30
C ALA A 139 -7.90 -9.61 3.51
N SER A 140 -7.32 -8.50 3.95
CA SER A 140 -6.43 -8.45 5.12
C SER A 140 -7.13 -8.85 6.41
N VAL A 141 -8.39 -8.45 6.60
CA VAL A 141 -9.19 -8.84 7.77
C VAL A 141 -9.53 -10.33 7.74
N LEU A 142 -9.90 -10.88 6.57
CA LEU A 142 -10.12 -12.32 6.42
C LEU A 142 -8.83 -13.10 6.72
N TRP A 143 -7.69 -12.61 6.24
CA TRP A 143 -6.39 -13.21 6.49
C TRP A 143 -6.03 -13.21 7.98
N SER A 144 -6.20 -12.07 8.66
CA SER A 144 -6.00 -11.97 10.12
C SER A 144 -6.88 -12.94 10.89
N ARG A 145 -8.13 -13.11 10.47
CA ARG A 145 -9.03 -14.06 11.10
C ARG A 145 -8.58 -15.52 10.95
N ILE A 146 -8.13 -15.90 9.74
CA ILE A 146 -7.74 -17.28 9.41
C ILE A 146 -6.41 -17.65 10.07
N PHE A 147 -5.40 -16.79 9.91
CA PHE A 147 -4.03 -17.08 10.32
C PHE A 147 -3.69 -16.63 11.73
N LEU A 148 -4.12 -15.43 12.12
CA LEU A 148 -3.87 -14.89 13.46
C LEU A 148 -4.96 -15.28 14.45
N LYS A 149 -6.06 -15.95 13.99
CA LYS A 149 -7.20 -16.38 14.80
C LYS A 149 -7.81 -15.26 15.64
N GLU A 150 -7.73 -14.02 15.16
CA GLU A 150 -8.28 -12.86 15.82
C GLU A 150 -9.81 -12.92 15.86
N LYS A 151 -10.37 -12.68 17.03
CA LYS A 151 -11.84 -12.61 17.23
C LYS A 151 -12.29 -11.15 17.13
N LEU A 152 -12.73 -10.76 15.95
CA LEU A 152 -13.34 -9.46 15.74
C LEU A 152 -14.78 -9.45 16.23
N SER A 153 -15.23 -8.30 16.75
CA SER A 153 -16.63 -8.14 17.15
C SER A 153 -17.53 -8.04 15.90
N TRP A 154 -18.80 -8.38 16.04
CA TRP A 154 -19.79 -8.25 14.96
C TRP A 154 -19.84 -6.83 14.36
N LYS A 155 -19.60 -5.81 15.18
CA LYS A 155 -19.54 -4.41 14.73
C LYS A 155 -18.43 -4.18 13.71
N HIS A 156 -17.27 -4.80 13.88
CA HIS A 156 -16.16 -4.69 12.90
C HIS A 156 -16.54 -5.35 11.57
N TYR A 157 -17.20 -6.50 11.60
CA TYR A 157 -17.68 -7.13 10.35
C TYR A 157 -18.71 -6.28 9.62
N ALA A 158 -19.64 -5.67 10.35
CA ALA A 158 -20.62 -4.76 9.76
C ALA A 158 -19.95 -3.54 9.09
N MET A 159 -18.94 -2.96 9.73
CA MET A 159 -18.16 -1.84 9.14
C MET A 159 -17.40 -2.25 7.90
N ILE A 160 -16.79 -3.43 7.89
CA ILE A 160 -16.09 -3.96 6.72
C ILE A 160 -17.07 -4.21 5.56
N CYS A 161 -18.22 -4.82 5.84
CA CYS A 161 -19.26 -4.98 4.84
C CYS A 161 -19.71 -3.64 4.26
N LEU A 162 -19.87 -2.62 5.09
CA LEU A 162 -20.25 -1.28 4.63
C LEU A 162 -19.19 -0.69 3.69
N VAL A 163 -17.91 -0.83 4.03
CA VAL A 163 -16.79 -0.37 3.18
C VAL A 163 -16.78 -1.12 1.85
N VAL A 164 -16.90 -2.45 1.87
CA VAL A 164 -16.93 -3.27 0.64
C VAL A 164 -18.11 -2.91 -0.26
N ILE A 165 -19.30 -2.68 0.32
CA ILE A 165 -20.48 -2.23 -0.43
C ILE A 165 -20.23 -0.83 -1.03
N GLY A 166 -19.63 0.10 -0.27
CA GLY A 166 -19.28 1.43 -0.78
C GLY A 166 -18.32 1.37 -1.98
N ILE A 167 -17.29 0.53 -1.88
CA ILE A 167 -16.33 0.29 -2.98
C ILE A 167 -17.05 -0.30 -4.21
N ALA A 168 -17.91 -1.29 -4.00
CA ALA A 168 -18.66 -1.91 -5.08
C ALA A 168 -19.63 -0.92 -5.78
N ILE A 169 -20.27 -0.05 -5.00
CA ILE A 169 -21.13 1.02 -5.55
C ILE A 169 -20.29 1.99 -6.40
N MET A 170 -19.16 2.47 -5.90
CA MET A 170 -18.29 3.35 -6.67
C MET A 170 -17.86 2.70 -7.99
N GLY A 171 -17.37 1.45 -7.95
CA GLY A 171 -16.97 0.75 -9.17
C GLY A 171 -18.13 0.48 -10.16
N PHE A 172 -19.37 0.41 -9.67
CA PHE A 172 -20.53 0.22 -10.55
C PHE A 172 -21.00 1.53 -11.24
N PHE A 173 -20.87 2.66 -10.56
CA PHE A 173 -21.31 3.95 -11.10
C PHE A 173 -20.25 4.67 -11.93
N ASP A 174 -18.97 4.26 -11.84
CA ASP A 174 -17.88 4.78 -12.68
C ASP A 174 -17.74 4.02 -14.03
N LEU A 175 -18.59 3.03 -14.27
CA LEU A 175 -18.73 2.33 -15.56
C LEU A 175 -19.74 3.06 -16.46
#